data_172bebf5da4164f06805ae94d060a60e
#
_entry.id   172bebf5da4164f06805ae94d060a60e
#
_cell.length_a   1.000
_cell.length_b   1.000
_cell.length_c   1.000
_cell.angle_alpha   90.00
_cell.angle_beta   90.00
_cell.angle_gamma   90.00
#
_symmetry.space_group_name_H-M   'P 1'
#
loop_
_entity.id
_entity.type
_entity.pdbx_description
1 polymer ?
#
loop_
_entity_poly.entity_id
_entity_poly.type
_entity_poly.pdbx_seq_one_letter_code
_entity_poly.pdbx_strand_id
1 'polypeptide(L)'
;MVPGWARTDGYDIAAKAPDGIPLGPNLAPMLRALLKDRFGLTAHVEMREMPIYELVLSRRDGKLGPNLQRSGCDCREKAAARCPEGPPLKAMPELDGAACALLAFKGRYIMRGYPTANLGKMLTLPAGRVVVDRTGLAGTWNVELEYTPDQDLANDPATPAGPSLPTAVEEQLGLKLQSARGQVEVLVIDHLERPEDN
;
A
#
# COMPACT_ATOMS: atom_id res chain seq x y z
N MET A 1 4.89 26.26 0.15
CA MET A 1 5.32 25.67 1.46
C MET A 1 4.05 25.30 2.20
N VAL A 2 3.91 24.05 2.68
CA VAL A 2 2.70 23.60 3.41
C VAL A 2 2.60 24.36 4.73
N PRO A 3 1.49 25.04 5.03
CA PRO A 3 1.31 25.77 6.28
C PRO A 3 1.43 24.85 7.51
N GLY A 4 1.92 25.40 8.63
CA GLY A 4 2.13 24.62 9.86
C GLY A 4 0.86 23.91 10.37
N TRP A 5 -0.27 24.59 10.32
CA TRP A 5 -1.57 24.06 10.75
C TRP A 5 -1.97 22.78 10.02
N ALA A 6 -1.61 22.64 8.75
CA ALA A 6 -1.93 21.43 7.95
C ALA A 6 -1.24 20.15 8.44
N ARG A 7 -0.30 20.28 9.40
CA ARG A 7 0.39 19.15 10.04
C ARG A 7 -0.12 18.88 11.45
N THR A 8 -0.82 19.84 12.05
CA THR A 8 -1.25 19.79 13.46
C THR A 8 -2.76 19.70 13.61
N ASP A 9 -3.50 20.33 12.70
CA ASP A 9 -4.95 20.43 12.80
C ASP A 9 -5.60 19.25 12.07
N GLY A 10 -6.56 18.60 12.72
CA GLY A 10 -7.39 17.54 12.13
C GLY A 10 -8.74 18.11 11.70
N TYR A 11 -9.26 17.61 10.58
CA TYR A 11 -10.59 17.97 10.07
C TYR A 11 -11.38 16.71 9.80
N ASP A 12 -12.62 16.69 10.27
CA ASP A 12 -13.60 15.68 9.90
C ASP A 12 -14.30 16.12 8.61
N ILE A 13 -14.18 15.33 7.56
CA ILE A 13 -14.78 15.62 6.26
C ILE A 13 -15.95 14.67 6.03
N ALA A 14 -17.17 15.20 6.07
CA ALA A 14 -18.38 14.50 5.66
C ALA A 14 -18.79 14.99 4.26
N ALA A 15 -18.76 14.12 3.27
CA ALA A 15 -19.13 14.44 1.90
C ALA A 15 -20.03 13.35 1.32
N LYS A 16 -21.09 13.76 0.61
CA LYS A 16 -22.00 12.87 -0.11
C LYS A 16 -21.73 12.98 -1.62
N ALA A 17 -21.50 11.85 -2.26
CA ALA A 17 -21.45 11.82 -3.72
C ALA A 17 -22.84 12.09 -4.31
N PRO A 18 -22.93 12.70 -5.50
CA PRO A 18 -24.20 12.80 -6.23
C PRO A 18 -24.81 11.42 -6.45
N ASP A 19 -26.14 11.36 -6.41
CA ASP A 19 -26.86 10.11 -6.58
C ASP A 19 -26.54 9.45 -7.93
N GLY A 20 -26.34 8.13 -7.93
CA GLY A 20 -26.02 7.34 -9.13
C GLY A 20 -24.55 7.32 -9.56
N ILE A 21 -23.66 8.01 -8.86
CA ILE A 21 -22.23 7.95 -9.15
C ILE A 21 -21.54 6.92 -8.25
N PRO A 22 -20.97 5.84 -8.81
CA PRO A 22 -20.20 4.88 -8.01
C PRO A 22 -18.93 5.53 -7.47
N LEU A 23 -18.66 5.36 -6.17
CA LEU A 23 -17.52 6.00 -5.49
C LEU A 23 -16.16 5.52 -6.01
N GLY A 24 -16.00 4.26 -6.34
CA GLY A 24 -14.72 3.64 -6.68
C GLY A 24 -13.76 4.51 -7.53
N PRO A 25 -13.83 4.49 -8.87
CA PRO A 25 -12.89 5.24 -9.71
C PRO A 25 -13.09 6.77 -9.64
N ASN A 26 -14.27 7.23 -9.19
CA ASN A 26 -14.62 8.65 -9.12
C ASN A 26 -14.20 9.30 -7.79
N LEU A 27 -13.83 8.52 -6.77
CA LEU A 27 -13.51 9.05 -5.45
C LEU A 27 -12.34 10.05 -5.48
N ALA A 28 -11.25 9.71 -6.15
CA ALA A 28 -10.08 10.57 -6.18
C ALA A 28 -10.31 11.92 -6.89
N PRO A 29 -10.95 11.99 -8.08
CA PRO A 29 -11.33 13.25 -8.70
C PRO A 29 -12.29 14.09 -7.82
N MET A 30 -13.25 13.45 -7.17
CA MET A 30 -14.22 14.14 -6.31
C MET A 30 -13.54 14.72 -5.06
N LEU A 31 -12.67 13.93 -4.42
CA LEU A 31 -11.89 14.40 -3.27
C LEU A 31 -10.97 15.57 -3.66
N ARG A 32 -10.33 15.49 -4.81
CA ARG A 32 -9.49 16.60 -5.33
C ARG A 32 -10.33 17.88 -5.55
N ALA A 33 -11.51 17.76 -6.12
CA ALA A 33 -12.42 18.89 -6.32
C ALA A 33 -12.85 19.51 -4.98
N LEU A 34 -13.23 18.67 -4.00
CA LEU A 34 -13.60 19.11 -2.65
C LEU A 34 -12.45 19.83 -1.96
N LEU A 35 -11.23 19.27 -2.00
CA LEU A 35 -10.06 19.90 -1.39
C LEU A 35 -9.70 21.22 -2.06
N LYS A 36 -9.89 21.34 -3.37
CA LYS A 36 -9.72 22.61 -4.08
C LYS A 36 -10.76 23.64 -3.65
N ASP A 37 -12.02 23.25 -3.53
CA ASP A 37 -13.13 24.13 -3.19
C ASP A 37 -13.05 24.60 -1.72
N ARG A 38 -12.78 23.70 -0.79
CA ARG A 38 -12.83 23.97 0.65
C ARG A 38 -11.52 24.45 1.26
N PHE A 39 -10.39 24.04 0.70
CA PHE A 39 -9.06 24.35 1.23
C PHE A 39 -8.20 25.15 0.25
N GLY A 40 -8.75 25.62 -0.87
CA GLY A 40 -7.99 26.32 -1.90
C GLY A 40 -6.82 25.49 -2.46
N LEU A 41 -6.85 24.14 -2.29
CA LEU A 41 -5.72 23.28 -2.63
C LEU A 41 -5.37 23.41 -4.11
N THR A 42 -4.13 23.86 -4.36
CA THR A 42 -3.47 23.69 -5.66
C THR A 42 -2.22 22.85 -5.48
N ALA A 43 -2.02 21.91 -6.40
CA ALA A 43 -0.89 21.01 -6.36
C ALA A 43 -0.53 20.54 -7.76
N HIS A 44 0.76 20.26 -7.98
CA HIS A 44 1.25 19.64 -9.20
C HIS A 44 2.11 18.42 -8.87
N VAL A 45 2.37 17.62 -9.90
CA VAL A 45 3.25 16.44 -9.80
C VAL A 45 4.59 16.79 -10.43
N GLU A 46 5.67 16.49 -9.73
CA GLU A 46 7.01 16.57 -10.30
C GLU A 46 7.81 15.30 -10.03
N MET A 47 8.80 15.04 -10.87
CA MET A 47 9.73 13.93 -10.69
C MET A 47 10.91 14.40 -9.86
N ARG A 48 11.18 13.70 -8.74
CA ARG A 48 12.34 13.95 -7.88
C ARG A 48 13.18 12.70 -7.71
N GLU A 49 14.50 12.87 -7.74
CA GLU A 49 15.40 11.79 -7.36
C GLU A 49 15.44 11.69 -5.83
N MET A 50 14.99 10.56 -5.31
CA MET A 50 14.89 10.32 -3.87
C MET A 50 15.47 8.97 -3.48
N PRO A 51 15.84 8.78 -2.18
CA PRO A 51 16.13 7.46 -1.66
C PRO A 51 14.87 6.59 -1.72
N ILE A 52 14.99 5.42 -2.36
CA ILE A 52 13.92 4.43 -2.51
C ILE A 52 14.39 3.06 -2.01
N TYR A 53 13.47 2.11 -1.95
CA TYR A 53 13.80 0.70 -1.96
C TYR A 53 13.39 0.08 -3.29
N GLU A 54 14.24 -0.78 -3.82
CA GLU A 54 13.88 -1.70 -4.89
C GLU A 54 13.50 -3.04 -4.25
N LEU A 55 12.30 -3.54 -4.59
CA LEU A 55 11.88 -4.88 -4.21
C LEU A 55 12.43 -5.84 -5.26
N VAL A 56 13.36 -6.68 -4.86
CA VAL A 56 14.07 -7.63 -5.74
C VAL A 56 13.99 -9.05 -5.19
N LEU A 57 14.33 -10.05 -6.00
CA LEU A 57 14.49 -11.42 -5.51
C LEU A 57 15.65 -11.47 -4.52
N SER A 58 15.45 -12.11 -3.35
CA SER A 58 16.51 -12.24 -2.34
C SER A 58 17.58 -13.24 -2.76
N ARG A 59 17.20 -14.23 -3.57
CA ARG A 59 18.04 -15.36 -3.97
C ARG A 59 18.30 -15.36 -5.46
N ARG A 60 19.53 -15.70 -5.86
CA ARG A 60 19.93 -15.81 -7.27
C ARG A 60 19.27 -17.00 -7.99
N ASP A 61 18.89 -18.04 -7.26
CA ASP A 61 18.17 -19.20 -7.81
C ASP A 61 16.68 -18.93 -8.08
N GLY A 62 16.21 -17.71 -7.74
CA GLY A 62 14.82 -17.29 -7.95
C GLY A 62 13.80 -17.97 -7.05
N LYS A 63 14.24 -18.74 -6.04
CA LYS A 63 13.34 -19.42 -5.13
C LYS A 63 12.56 -18.42 -4.28
N LEU A 64 11.24 -18.50 -4.37
CA LEU A 64 10.32 -17.65 -3.60
C LEU A 64 10.07 -18.24 -2.20
N GLY A 65 9.65 -17.36 -1.29
CA GLY A 65 9.24 -17.75 0.05
C GLY A 65 7.87 -18.44 0.06
N PRO A 66 7.53 -19.10 1.17
CA PRO A 66 6.31 -19.90 1.29
C PRO A 66 5.02 -19.06 1.17
N ASN A 67 5.07 -17.77 1.53
CA ASN A 67 3.93 -16.87 1.58
C ASN A 67 3.79 -16.01 0.31
N LEU A 68 4.56 -16.27 -0.73
CA LEU A 68 4.43 -15.67 -2.06
C LEU A 68 4.09 -16.76 -3.08
N GLN A 69 2.82 -16.85 -3.47
CA GLN A 69 2.32 -17.90 -4.34
C GLN A 69 1.67 -17.30 -5.58
N ARG A 70 1.81 -18.00 -6.71
CA ARG A 70 1.16 -17.56 -7.94
C ARG A 70 -0.36 -17.62 -7.80
N SER A 71 -1.05 -16.54 -8.17
CA SER A 71 -2.50 -16.53 -8.18
C SER A 71 -3.05 -17.08 -9.48
N GLY A 72 -4.14 -17.85 -9.40
CA GLY A 72 -4.95 -18.24 -10.55
C GLY A 72 -5.93 -17.16 -11.02
N CYS A 73 -5.88 -15.96 -10.41
CA CYS A 73 -6.84 -14.88 -10.64
C CYS A 73 -6.14 -13.56 -10.92
N ASP A 74 -6.72 -12.73 -11.80
CA ASP A 74 -6.32 -11.32 -11.98
C ASP A 74 -7.44 -10.39 -11.53
N CYS A 75 -7.25 -9.78 -10.37
CA CYS A 75 -8.25 -8.91 -9.74
C CYS A 75 -8.31 -7.49 -10.30
N ARG A 76 -7.47 -7.17 -11.28
CA ARG A 76 -7.57 -5.91 -12.03
C ARG A 76 -8.67 -5.94 -13.08
N GLU A 77 -9.04 -7.13 -13.53
CA GLU A 77 -10.06 -7.33 -14.57
C GLU A 77 -11.46 -7.41 -13.93
N LYS A 78 -12.46 -6.92 -14.66
CA LYS A 78 -13.88 -7.02 -14.27
C LYS A 78 -14.38 -8.47 -14.14
N ALA A 79 -13.57 -9.44 -14.55
CA ALA A 79 -13.82 -10.86 -14.47
C ALA A 79 -13.50 -11.50 -13.10
N ALA A 80 -13.18 -10.71 -12.09
CA ALA A 80 -12.92 -11.18 -10.72
C ALA A 80 -14.02 -12.11 -10.15
N ALA A 81 -15.25 -11.98 -10.63
CA ALA A 81 -16.37 -12.87 -10.28
C ALA A 81 -16.19 -14.35 -10.71
N ARG A 82 -15.20 -14.65 -11.55
CA ARG A 82 -14.87 -16.01 -12.01
C ARG A 82 -13.61 -16.57 -11.37
N CYS A 83 -13.06 -15.88 -10.42
CA CYS A 83 -11.85 -16.30 -9.72
C CYS A 83 -12.14 -17.53 -8.84
N PRO A 84 -11.28 -18.54 -8.82
CA PRO A 84 -11.39 -19.62 -7.86
C PRO A 84 -11.24 -19.06 -6.44
N GLU A 85 -11.83 -19.73 -5.47
CA GLU A 85 -11.63 -19.36 -4.06
C GLU A 85 -10.13 -19.30 -3.73
N GLY A 86 -9.77 -18.27 -2.97
CA GLY A 86 -8.39 -18.10 -2.49
C GLY A 86 -8.04 -19.12 -1.40
N PRO A 87 -6.75 -19.33 -1.12
CA PRO A 87 -6.34 -20.20 -0.02
C PRO A 87 -6.90 -19.67 1.32
N PRO A 88 -7.16 -20.55 2.31
CA PRO A 88 -7.66 -20.14 3.63
C PRO A 88 -6.77 -19.07 4.27
N LEU A 89 -7.39 -18.07 4.86
CA LEU A 89 -6.69 -17.07 5.69
C LEU A 89 -6.69 -17.53 7.13
N LYS A 90 -5.55 -17.98 7.63
CA LYS A 90 -5.41 -18.55 8.98
C LYS A 90 -5.94 -17.64 10.10
N ALA A 91 -5.96 -16.34 9.89
CA ALA A 91 -6.30 -15.37 10.91
C ALA A 91 -7.55 -14.51 10.62
N MET A 92 -8.23 -14.73 9.52
CA MET A 92 -9.45 -13.97 9.13
C MET A 92 -10.45 -14.89 8.43
N PRO A 93 -11.14 -15.75 9.17
CA PRO A 93 -12.11 -16.72 8.59
C PRO A 93 -13.24 -16.05 7.82
N GLU A 94 -13.61 -14.82 8.18
CA GLU A 94 -14.64 -14.03 7.48
C GLU A 94 -14.24 -13.62 6.05
N LEU A 95 -12.95 -13.68 5.73
CA LEU A 95 -12.40 -13.42 4.40
C LEU A 95 -11.94 -14.72 3.70
N ASP A 96 -12.20 -15.87 4.32
CA ASP A 96 -11.92 -17.15 3.69
C ASP A 96 -12.67 -17.25 2.35
N GLY A 97 -11.97 -17.76 1.34
CA GLY A 97 -12.50 -17.85 -0.01
C GLY A 97 -12.46 -16.56 -0.84
N ALA A 98 -12.13 -15.40 -0.25
CA ALA A 98 -11.97 -14.18 -1.03
C ALA A 98 -10.86 -14.36 -2.08
N ALA A 99 -11.23 -14.40 -3.36
CA ALA A 99 -10.28 -14.56 -4.47
C ALA A 99 -9.44 -13.28 -4.69
N CYS A 100 -9.98 -12.11 -4.31
CA CYS A 100 -9.38 -10.80 -4.48
C CYS A 100 -9.29 -10.07 -3.14
N ALA A 101 -8.10 -9.63 -2.75
CA ALA A 101 -7.90 -8.84 -1.55
C ALA A 101 -6.67 -7.94 -1.66
N LEU A 102 -6.78 -6.71 -1.13
CA LEU A 102 -5.67 -5.81 -0.82
C LEU A 102 -5.96 -5.24 0.57
N LEU A 103 -5.42 -5.87 1.60
CA LEU A 103 -5.68 -5.54 2.99
C LEU A 103 -4.37 -5.19 3.68
N ALA A 104 -4.39 -4.08 4.39
CA ALA A 104 -3.25 -3.58 5.16
C ALA A 104 -3.69 -3.36 6.60
N PHE A 105 -3.12 -4.13 7.50
CA PHE A 105 -3.28 -4.00 8.94
C PHE A 105 -1.94 -3.66 9.58
N LYS A 106 -1.97 -3.21 10.81
CA LYS A 106 -0.74 -3.02 11.58
C LYS A 106 0.01 -4.36 11.70
N GLY A 107 1.21 -4.43 11.14
CA GLY A 107 2.03 -5.65 11.19
C GLY A 107 1.59 -6.79 10.26
N ARG A 108 0.58 -6.59 9.41
CA ARG A 108 0.10 -7.64 8.50
C ARG A 108 -0.41 -7.10 7.18
N TYR A 109 0.02 -7.73 6.09
CA TYR A 109 -0.47 -7.43 4.74
C TYR A 109 -0.97 -8.69 4.05
N ILE A 110 -2.12 -8.55 3.39
CA ILE A 110 -2.74 -9.61 2.58
C ILE A 110 -2.98 -9.04 1.18
N MET A 111 -2.44 -9.71 0.18
CA MET A 111 -2.67 -9.40 -1.22
C MET A 111 -3.08 -10.67 -1.96
N ARG A 112 -4.17 -10.64 -2.72
CA ARG A 112 -4.61 -11.76 -3.52
C ARG A 112 -5.01 -11.32 -4.91
N GLY A 113 -4.47 -11.99 -5.92
CA GLY A 113 -4.82 -11.75 -7.31
C GLY A 113 -4.28 -10.44 -7.88
N TYR A 114 -3.21 -9.87 -7.34
CA TYR A 114 -2.61 -8.63 -7.84
C TYR A 114 -1.13 -8.81 -8.20
N PRO A 115 -0.58 -7.97 -9.10
CA PRO A 115 0.84 -7.94 -9.41
C PRO A 115 1.72 -7.52 -8.21
N THR A 116 2.97 -7.92 -8.22
CA THR A 116 3.98 -7.55 -7.20
C THR A 116 4.19 -6.04 -7.09
N ALA A 117 3.90 -5.27 -8.13
CA ALA A 117 3.88 -3.82 -8.06
C ALA A 117 2.88 -3.27 -7.01
N ASN A 118 1.77 -3.96 -6.75
CA ASN A 118 0.85 -3.61 -5.68
C ASN A 118 1.45 -3.88 -4.29
N LEU A 119 2.21 -4.97 -4.15
CA LEU A 119 2.97 -5.24 -2.93
C LEU A 119 3.98 -4.11 -2.65
N GLY A 120 4.73 -3.66 -3.66
CA GLY A 120 5.64 -2.51 -3.53
C GLY A 120 4.92 -1.27 -2.99
N LYS A 121 3.75 -0.94 -3.52
CA LYS A 121 2.93 0.18 -3.02
C LYS A 121 2.51 -0.02 -1.57
N MET A 122 2.08 -1.22 -1.19
CA MET A 122 1.68 -1.53 0.19
C MET A 122 2.86 -1.42 1.16
N LEU A 123 4.05 -1.82 0.74
CA LEU A 123 5.26 -1.76 1.56
C LEU A 123 5.84 -0.33 1.72
N THR A 124 5.45 0.62 0.88
CA THR A 124 5.98 1.99 0.88
C THR A 124 5.78 2.68 2.24
N LEU A 125 4.60 2.57 2.83
CA LEU A 125 4.31 3.21 4.12
C LEU A 125 5.13 2.60 5.27
N PRO A 126 5.13 1.28 5.51
CA PRO A 126 5.89 0.71 6.62
C PRO A 126 7.40 0.76 6.40
N ALA A 127 7.88 0.79 5.17
CA ALA A 127 9.30 0.93 4.86
C ALA A 127 9.80 2.38 5.02
N GLY A 128 8.91 3.37 5.16
CA GLY A 128 9.24 4.79 5.24
C GLY A 128 9.86 5.38 3.98
N ARG A 129 9.87 4.63 2.88
CA ARG A 129 10.39 5.05 1.56
C ARG A 129 9.57 4.41 0.45
N VAL A 130 9.51 5.06 -0.69
CA VAL A 130 8.89 4.47 -1.88
C VAL A 130 9.55 3.15 -2.22
N VAL A 131 8.73 2.11 -2.41
CA VAL A 131 9.19 0.77 -2.81
C VAL A 131 8.80 0.54 -4.26
N VAL A 132 9.81 0.37 -5.10
CA VAL A 132 9.66 0.12 -6.54
C VAL A 132 9.83 -1.37 -6.82
N ASP A 133 8.88 -1.98 -7.49
CA ASP A 133 8.97 -3.39 -7.89
C ASP A 133 10.02 -3.57 -9.01
N ARG A 134 11.04 -4.36 -8.70
CA ARG A 134 12.10 -4.81 -9.60
C ARG A 134 12.27 -6.34 -9.54
N THR A 135 11.24 -7.05 -9.08
CA THR A 135 11.30 -8.51 -8.97
C THR A 135 11.34 -9.21 -10.32
N GLY A 136 10.78 -8.58 -11.36
CA GLY A 136 10.59 -9.21 -12.67
C GLY A 136 9.51 -10.30 -12.68
N LEU A 137 8.76 -10.45 -11.60
CA LEU A 137 7.70 -11.46 -11.48
C LEU A 137 6.46 -11.03 -12.26
N ALA A 138 6.21 -11.70 -13.36
CA ALA A 138 5.01 -11.47 -14.20
C ALA A 138 3.77 -12.12 -13.62
N GLY A 139 2.59 -11.57 -13.97
CA GLY A 139 1.27 -12.08 -13.57
C GLY A 139 0.84 -11.59 -12.20
N THR A 140 -0.03 -12.36 -11.56
CA THR A 140 -0.66 -12.02 -10.28
C THR A 140 -0.29 -13.01 -9.19
N TRP A 141 -0.27 -12.53 -7.97
CA TRP A 141 0.29 -13.23 -6.82
C TRP A 141 -0.63 -13.13 -5.61
N ASN A 142 -0.53 -14.14 -4.77
CA ASN A 142 -1.09 -14.16 -3.42
C ASN A 142 0.05 -13.98 -2.43
N VAL A 143 -0.11 -13.05 -1.51
CA VAL A 143 0.87 -12.70 -0.49
C VAL A 143 0.20 -12.66 0.87
N GLU A 144 0.85 -13.24 1.85
CA GLU A 144 0.54 -13.06 3.26
C GLU A 144 1.85 -12.73 3.98
N LEU A 145 1.95 -11.51 4.51
CA LEU A 145 3.15 -10.98 5.17
C LEU A 145 2.81 -10.56 6.59
N GLU A 146 3.54 -11.09 7.56
CA GLU A 146 3.45 -10.72 8.97
C GLU A 146 4.80 -10.21 9.46
N TYR A 147 4.79 -9.05 10.13
CA TYR A 147 6.00 -8.44 10.67
C TYR A 147 5.67 -7.63 11.93
N THR A 148 6.67 -7.34 12.75
CA THR A 148 6.53 -6.44 13.90
C THR A 148 6.91 -5.02 13.46
N PRO A 149 6.00 -4.03 13.55
CA PRO A 149 6.33 -2.63 13.29
C PRO A 149 7.39 -2.11 14.25
N ASP A 150 8.29 -1.26 13.78
CA ASP A 150 9.40 -0.71 14.58
C ASP A 150 8.93 0.01 15.86
N GLN A 151 7.76 0.63 15.81
CA GLN A 151 7.15 1.30 16.98
C GLN A 151 6.76 0.33 18.09
N ASP A 152 6.40 -0.90 17.76
CA ASP A 152 6.02 -1.93 18.73
C ASP A 152 7.25 -2.61 19.32
N LEU A 153 8.35 -2.70 18.56
CA LEU A 153 9.66 -3.17 19.04
C LEU A 153 10.22 -2.25 20.13
N ALA A 154 9.87 -0.96 20.10
CA ALA A 154 10.36 0.04 21.07
C ALA A 154 9.52 0.12 22.36
N ASN A 155 8.24 -0.33 22.33
CA ASN A 155 7.28 -0.02 23.38
C ASN A 155 6.98 -1.18 24.35
N ASP A 156 7.28 -2.42 24.02
CA ASP A 156 7.04 -3.56 24.91
C ASP A 156 8.10 -4.68 24.74
N PRO A 157 9.15 -4.66 25.58
CA PRO A 157 10.17 -5.71 25.55
C PRO A 157 9.65 -7.10 25.98
N ALA A 158 8.43 -7.22 26.51
CA ALA A 158 7.84 -8.48 26.94
C ALA A 158 7.02 -9.18 25.84
N THR A 159 6.66 -8.48 24.77
CA THR A 159 5.99 -9.10 23.62
C THR A 159 7.03 -9.83 22.77
N PRO A 160 6.82 -11.13 22.43
CA PRO A 160 7.70 -11.84 21.52
C PRO A 160 7.79 -11.06 20.21
N ALA A 161 8.94 -10.42 19.96
CA ALA A 161 9.15 -9.66 18.75
C ALA A 161 9.15 -10.63 17.57
N GLY A 162 8.18 -10.49 16.68
CA GLY A 162 8.20 -11.11 15.35
C GLY A 162 9.32 -10.52 14.49
N PRO A 163 9.48 -11.00 13.26
CA PRO A 163 10.52 -10.49 12.37
C PRO A 163 10.30 -9.01 12.03
N SER A 164 11.39 -8.26 11.86
CA SER A 164 11.32 -6.91 11.27
C SER A 164 10.76 -6.95 9.84
N LEU A 165 10.28 -5.83 9.32
CA LEU A 165 9.76 -5.79 7.95
C LEU A 165 10.75 -6.33 6.90
N PRO A 166 12.04 -5.94 6.87
CA PRO A 166 13.01 -6.50 5.92
C PRO A 166 13.19 -8.01 6.07
N THR A 167 13.29 -8.50 7.31
CA THR A 167 13.43 -9.94 7.62
C THR A 167 12.19 -10.71 7.16
N ALA A 168 11.00 -10.21 7.46
CA ALA A 168 9.75 -10.84 7.04
C ALA A 168 9.61 -10.94 5.51
N VAL A 169 9.96 -9.87 4.80
CA VAL A 169 9.95 -9.84 3.33
C VAL A 169 10.91 -10.89 2.77
N GLU A 170 12.07 -11.07 3.39
CA GLU A 170 13.06 -12.05 2.94
C GLU A 170 12.64 -13.48 3.26
N GLU A 171 12.30 -13.77 4.50
CA GLU A 171 11.99 -15.12 4.96
C GLU A 171 10.66 -15.66 4.41
N GLN A 172 9.62 -14.81 4.42
CA GLN A 172 8.27 -15.24 4.07
C GLN A 172 8.00 -15.14 2.56
N LEU A 173 8.59 -14.15 1.87
CA LEU A 173 8.31 -13.92 0.46
C LEU A 173 9.49 -14.31 -0.46
N GLY A 174 10.70 -14.46 0.08
CA GLY A 174 11.92 -14.67 -0.72
C GLY A 174 12.29 -13.42 -1.54
N LEU A 175 11.86 -12.24 -1.09
CA LEU A 175 12.14 -10.95 -1.69
C LEU A 175 13.04 -10.13 -0.77
N LYS A 176 13.63 -9.07 -1.29
CA LYS A 176 14.53 -8.20 -0.53
C LYS A 176 14.25 -6.73 -0.84
N LEU A 177 14.28 -5.90 0.19
CA LEU A 177 14.27 -4.44 0.08
C LEU A 177 15.71 -3.94 -0.08
N GLN A 178 16.10 -3.58 -1.28
CA GLN A 178 17.42 -3.06 -1.59
C GLN A 178 17.40 -1.54 -1.66
N SER A 179 18.25 -0.87 -0.88
CA SER A 179 18.37 0.60 -0.93
C SER A 179 18.92 1.05 -2.29
N ALA A 180 18.25 2.04 -2.88
CA ALA A 180 18.60 2.63 -4.17
C ALA A 180 18.25 4.13 -4.18
N ARG A 181 18.58 4.79 -5.28
CA ARG A 181 18.06 6.13 -5.63
C ARG A 181 17.26 5.99 -6.90
N GLY A 182 16.16 6.70 -6.99
CA GLY A 182 15.31 6.64 -8.17
C GLY A 182 14.41 7.85 -8.31
N GLN A 183 13.90 8.03 -9.52
CA GLN A 183 12.91 9.04 -9.83
C GLN A 183 11.56 8.59 -9.31
N VAL A 184 10.93 9.43 -8.49
CA VAL A 184 9.59 9.20 -7.96
C VAL A 184 8.70 10.41 -8.22
N GLU A 185 7.44 10.15 -8.47
CA GLU A 185 6.43 11.19 -8.55
C GLU A 185 6.17 11.75 -7.15
N VAL A 186 6.34 13.05 -6.99
CA VAL A 186 6.07 13.78 -5.75
C VAL A 186 4.93 14.74 -5.99
N LEU A 187 3.90 14.68 -5.16
CA LEU A 187 2.84 15.68 -5.15
C LEU A 187 3.34 16.91 -4.38
N VAL A 188 3.51 18.01 -5.09
CA VAL A 188 3.91 19.30 -4.53
C VAL A 188 2.66 20.12 -4.28
N ILE A 189 2.47 20.53 -3.04
CA ILE A 189 1.39 21.45 -2.68
C ILE A 189 1.88 22.87 -2.90
N ASP A 190 1.27 23.58 -3.86
CA ASP A 190 1.59 24.95 -4.22
C ASP A 190 0.91 25.94 -3.29
N HIS A 191 -0.38 25.66 -2.99
CA HIS A 191 -1.22 26.51 -2.17
C HIS A 191 -2.20 25.67 -1.34
N LEU A 192 -2.45 26.12 -0.12
CA LEU A 192 -3.41 25.51 0.81
C LEU A 192 -3.87 26.55 1.83
N GLU A 193 -5.17 26.71 2.00
CA GLU A 193 -5.81 27.62 2.95
C GLU A 193 -6.61 26.84 3.99
N ARG A 194 -6.85 27.47 5.16
CA ARG A 194 -7.82 26.91 6.12
C ARG A 194 -9.20 26.98 5.53
N PRO A 195 -10.04 25.93 5.72
CA PRO A 195 -11.45 26.03 5.31
C PRO A 195 -12.13 27.09 6.13
N GLU A 196 -13.05 27.81 5.50
CA GLU A 196 -13.95 28.71 6.23
C GLU A 196 -14.94 27.88 7.06
N ASP A 197 -15.24 28.34 8.26
CA ASP A 197 -16.28 27.74 9.11
C ASP A 197 -17.64 27.82 8.38
N ASN A 198 -18.34 26.69 8.31
CA ASN A 198 -19.68 26.61 7.71
C ASN A 198 -20.75 27.03 8.70
#